data_c49918b62e3d82ba5a6cd3f76de5a197
#
_entry.id   c49918b62e3d82ba5a6cd3f76de5a197
#
_cell.length_a   1.000
_cell.length_b   1.000
_cell.length_c   1.000
_cell.angle_alpha   90.00
_cell.angle_beta   90.00
_cell.angle_gamma   90.00
#
_symmetry.space_group_name_H-M   'P 1'
#
loop_
_entity.id
_entity.type
_entity.pdbx_description
1 polymer ?
#
loop_
_entity_poly.entity_id
_entity_poly.type
_entity_poly.pdbx_seq_one_letter_code
_entity_poly.pdbx_strand_id
1 'polypeptide(L)'
;MKKLYIYSYLLIISAISAQGTVEINYFYSEALQVDCGYTIHLPEGYDDSDEDYPTLYFLHGFGTNHYLFYGGIHVVMDSLVALNQVDQFIIVRPDGSTSPYLGSFYTNSALYGDFEDYIIYDLIEHIDNTYRTIDHRLYRGISGHSMGGYGATKLGIKYYDLFGSVSSHSGALVFDNLTDLLPDLMDETWWNPFGLFMPTNGLVSLFMFGASGAFSPNLDLLPWYVDLPVDYNGDIIQSVWDLWMPHDPQRIAQDSISVLPLLDYYLDCGDQDEYYFEAHAMDFHAFLDSFNLDHEYHIYSGYHWTNIDSRYAFSLIHHNNAFGDPAYIMGDLNGDGMITPMDTMTEIQIIMNNTFYNMYNSYAGDMDYNDEVDIMDLLLISDNLNLIH
;
A
#
# COMPACT_ATOMS: atom_id res chain seq x y z
N MET A 1 9.76 49.63 -9.09
CA MET A 1 10.20 48.30 -9.51
C MET A 1 11.11 47.60 -8.50
N LYS A 2 11.96 48.27 -7.72
CA LYS A 2 12.85 47.58 -6.73
C LYS A 2 12.12 47.00 -5.48
N LYS A 3 10.94 47.47 -5.11
CA LYS A 3 10.18 46.93 -3.96
C LYS A 3 9.45 45.60 -4.28
N LEU A 4 9.11 45.35 -5.55
CA LEU A 4 8.39 44.13 -5.96
C LEU A 4 9.30 42.88 -5.90
N TYR A 5 10.60 43.07 -6.24
CA TYR A 5 11.59 41.98 -6.15
C TYR A 5 11.94 41.53 -4.73
N ILE A 6 11.88 42.45 -3.76
CA ILE A 6 12.13 42.12 -2.36
C ILE A 6 10.98 41.29 -1.76
N TYR A 7 9.73 41.59 -2.15
CA TYR A 7 8.57 40.79 -1.71
C TYR A 7 8.54 39.40 -2.33
N SER A 8 8.95 39.25 -3.59
CA SER A 8 9.08 37.96 -4.24
C SER A 8 10.19 37.10 -3.62
N TYR A 9 11.31 37.73 -3.22
CA TYR A 9 12.41 37.04 -2.56
C TYR A 9 12.07 36.64 -1.12
N LEU A 10 11.31 37.44 -0.40
CA LEU A 10 10.82 37.12 0.96
C LEU A 10 9.76 36.01 0.93
N LEU A 11 8.91 35.94 -0.08
CA LEU A 11 7.95 34.85 -0.28
C LEU A 11 8.64 33.53 -0.62
N ILE A 12 9.72 33.56 -1.42
CA ILE A 12 10.52 32.37 -1.72
C ILE A 12 11.29 31.88 -0.49
N ILE A 13 11.81 32.80 0.33
CA ILE A 13 12.53 32.43 1.56
C ILE A 13 11.57 31.89 2.64
N SER A 14 10.34 32.40 2.72
CA SER A 14 9.33 31.85 3.65
C SER A 14 8.75 30.50 3.19
N ALA A 15 8.71 30.22 1.90
CA ALA A 15 8.35 28.89 1.36
C ALA A 15 9.46 27.83 1.56
N ILE A 16 10.70 28.25 1.78
CA ILE A 16 11.83 27.34 2.05
C ILE A 16 11.94 26.97 3.55
N SER A 17 11.20 27.63 4.43
CA SER A 17 11.27 27.38 5.87
C SER A 17 10.18 26.42 6.41
N ALA A 18 9.20 26.08 5.62
CA ALA A 18 8.14 25.12 5.95
C ALA A 18 8.58 23.72 5.53
N GLN A 19 9.39 23.06 6.33
CA GLN A 19 9.84 21.69 6.08
C GLN A 19 9.60 20.82 7.30
N GLY A 20 9.01 19.66 7.07
CA GLY A 20 8.92 18.61 8.07
C GLY A 20 10.30 18.07 8.47
N THR A 21 10.33 17.29 9.51
CA THR A 21 11.55 16.65 10.02
C THR A 21 11.63 15.21 9.54
N VAL A 22 12.78 14.82 8.97
CA VAL A 22 13.05 13.43 8.57
C VAL A 22 14.00 12.79 9.58
N GLU A 23 13.56 11.69 10.17
CA GLU A 23 14.33 10.93 11.14
C GLU A 23 14.53 9.49 10.70
N ILE A 24 15.66 8.90 11.08
CA ILE A 24 15.94 7.47 10.93
C ILE A 24 15.95 6.86 12.31
N ASN A 25 15.05 5.92 12.54
CA ASN A 25 14.86 5.29 13.83
C ASN A 25 14.89 3.77 13.72
N TYR A 26 15.01 3.09 14.84
CA TYR A 26 15.04 1.63 14.94
C TYR A 26 14.18 1.18 16.10
N PHE A 27 13.55 0.02 15.95
CA PHE A 27 12.84 -0.63 17.03
C PHE A 27 12.99 -2.16 16.91
N TYR A 28 12.85 -2.86 18.01
CA TYR A 28 12.89 -4.32 17.99
C TYR A 28 11.58 -4.92 17.48
N SER A 29 11.65 -5.72 16.43
CA SER A 29 10.51 -6.46 15.90
C SER A 29 10.44 -7.85 16.51
N GLU A 30 9.30 -8.20 17.09
CA GLU A 30 9.06 -9.55 17.62
C GLU A 30 8.88 -10.56 16.49
N ALA A 31 8.29 -10.17 15.36
CA ALA A 31 8.11 -11.02 14.19
C ALA A 31 9.45 -11.41 13.54
N LEU A 32 10.38 -10.44 13.42
CA LEU A 32 11.68 -10.67 12.79
C LEU A 32 12.80 -11.00 13.78
N GLN A 33 12.59 -10.83 15.10
CA GLN A 33 13.55 -11.06 16.19
C GLN A 33 14.86 -10.26 16.02
N VAL A 34 14.77 -9.05 15.43
CA VAL A 34 15.90 -8.13 15.20
C VAL A 34 15.45 -6.67 15.35
N ASP A 35 16.43 -5.77 15.48
CA ASP A 35 16.17 -4.34 15.36
C ASP A 35 15.94 -3.98 13.90
N CYS A 36 14.75 -3.43 13.61
CA CYS A 36 14.31 -3.00 12.28
C CYS A 36 14.38 -1.49 12.14
N GLY A 37 14.92 -1.03 11.01
CA GLY A 37 15.03 0.38 10.70
C GLY A 37 13.76 0.92 10.02
N TYR A 38 13.44 2.17 10.29
CA TYR A 38 12.46 2.93 9.51
C TYR A 38 12.89 4.39 9.40
N THR A 39 12.41 5.05 8.36
CA THR A 39 12.53 6.51 8.22
C THR A 39 11.14 7.10 8.37
N ILE A 40 11.02 8.14 9.18
CA ILE A 40 9.78 8.87 9.39
C ILE A 40 9.94 10.32 8.96
N HIS A 41 8.92 10.86 8.30
CA HIS A 41 8.77 12.28 8.03
C HIS A 41 7.64 12.81 8.91
N LEU A 42 7.99 13.69 9.82
CA LEU A 42 7.08 14.37 10.71
C LEU A 42 6.71 15.75 10.16
N PRO A 43 5.45 16.17 10.26
CA PRO A 43 4.99 17.47 9.80
C PRO A 43 5.76 18.65 10.39
N GLU A 44 5.79 19.79 9.67
CA GLU A 44 6.30 21.04 10.25
C GLU A 44 5.52 21.43 11.51
N GLY A 45 6.24 21.80 12.56
CA GLY A 45 5.63 22.16 13.84
C GLY A 45 5.14 21.00 14.69
N TYR A 46 5.46 19.76 14.30
CA TYR A 46 5.06 18.56 15.03
C TYR A 46 5.41 18.66 16.52
N ASP A 47 6.62 19.08 16.91
CA ASP A 47 7.05 19.17 18.31
C ASP A 47 6.36 20.29 19.11
N ASP A 48 5.80 21.27 18.42
CA ASP A 48 5.11 22.44 19.01
C ASP A 48 3.58 22.27 19.03
N SER A 49 3.04 21.15 18.53
CA SER A 49 1.61 20.84 18.42
C SER A 49 1.24 19.64 19.31
N ASP A 50 0.01 19.60 19.78
CA ASP A 50 -0.60 18.44 20.44
C ASP A 50 -1.58 17.70 19.50
N GLU A 51 -1.61 18.02 18.21
CA GLU A 51 -2.49 17.41 17.21
C GLU A 51 -2.02 16.00 16.85
N ASP A 52 -3.00 15.12 16.57
CA ASP A 52 -2.77 13.81 15.99
C ASP A 52 -2.89 13.90 14.46
N TYR A 53 -2.14 13.07 13.74
CA TYR A 53 -1.98 13.16 12.29
C TYR A 53 -2.38 11.87 11.59
N PRO A 54 -2.98 11.94 10.39
CA PRO A 54 -3.07 10.78 9.49
C PRO A 54 -1.67 10.22 9.19
N THR A 55 -1.60 8.96 8.84
CA THR A 55 -0.32 8.27 8.61
C THR A 55 -0.32 7.52 7.29
N LEU A 56 0.71 7.74 6.48
CA LEU A 56 0.97 7.00 5.24
C LEU A 56 2.18 6.08 5.41
N TYR A 57 2.00 4.78 5.27
CA TYR A 57 3.08 3.81 5.19
C TYR A 57 3.54 3.67 3.74
N PHE A 58 4.79 4.06 3.45
CA PHE A 58 5.34 4.04 2.10
C PHE A 58 6.40 2.95 1.95
N LEU A 59 6.07 1.91 1.21
CA LEU A 59 6.88 0.71 0.99
C LEU A 59 7.87 0.91 -0.15
N HIS A 60 9.16 0.63 0.09
CA HIS A 60 10.20 0.79 -0.92
C HIS A 60 10.23 -0.33 -1.96
N GLY A 61 10.83 -0.07 -3.11
CA GLY A 61 11.02 -1.03 -4.21
C GLY A 61 12.17 -2.02 -3.95
N PHE A 62 12.24 -3.04 -4.81
CA PHE A 62 13.28 -4.06 -4.79
C PHE A 62 14.69 -3.46 -4.90
N GLY A 63 15.63 -3.98 -4.14
CA GLY A 63 17.03 -3.52 -4.15
C GLY A 63 17.29 -2.18 -3.44
N THR A 64 16.28 -1.62 -2.74
CA THR A 64 16.39 -0.41 -1.93
C THR A 64 16.07 -0.70 -0.45
N ASN A 65 15.95 0.32 0.40
CA ASN A 65 15.63 0.19 1.81
C ASN A 65 14.95 1.46 2.34
N HIS A 66 14.69 1.55 3.64
CA HIS A 66 13.96 2.65 4.27
C HIS A 66 14.58 4.04 4.08
N TYR A 67 15.89 4.18 3.88
CA TYR A 67 16.57 5.47 3.68
C TYR A 67 17.14 5.65 2.27
N LEU A 68 17.42 4.57 1.55
CA LEU A 68 17.95 4.58 0.19
C LEU A 68 16.87 4.12 -0.77
N PHE A 69 16.05 5.03 -1.27
CA PHE A 69 15.06 4.74 -2.29
C PHE A 69 14.93 5.92 -3.27
N TYR A 70 14.28 5.65 -4.39
CA TYR A 70 14.15 6.63 -5.45
C TYR A 70 13.09 7.68 -5.13
N GLY A 71 13.38 8.94 -5.54
CA GLY A 71 12.51 10.07 -5.31
C GLY A 71 12.58 10.65 -3.90
N GLY A 72 11.95 11.80 -3.73
CA GLY A 72 11.93 12.57 -2.49
C GLY A 72 10.53 12.76 -1.95
N ILE A 73 9.80 11.69 -1.63
CA ILE A 73 8.39 11.78 -1.21
C ILE A 73 8.17 12.79 -0.09
N HIS A 74 9.09 12.91 0.88
CA HIS A 74 9.03 13.91 1.94
C HIS A 74 9.17 15.35 1.41
N VAL A 75 10.02 15.58 0.39
CA VAL A 75 10.17 16.90 -0.26
C VAL A 75 8.93 17.24 -1.07
N VAL A 76 8.32 16.23 -1.71
CA VAL A 76 7.06 16.40 -2.43
C VAL A 76 5.95 16.75 -1.45
N MET A 77 5.88 16.06 -0.31
CA MET A 77 4.91 16.33 0.77
C MET A 77 5.02 17.77 1.26
N ASP A 78 6.22 18.20 1.67
CA ASP A 78 6.46 19.59 2.12
C ASP A 78 6.05 20.62 1.07
N SER A 79 6.30 20.31 -0.22
CA SER A 79 5.93 21.19 -1.32
C SER A 79 4.41 21.32 -1.50
N LEU A 80 3.69 20.20 -1.38
CA LEU A 80 2.23 20.16 -1.49
C LEU A 80 1.57 20.88 -0.30
N VAL A 81 2.08 20.70 0.92
CA VAL A 81 1.62 21.42 2.12
C VAL A 81 1.85 22.93 1.95
N ALA A 82 3.05 23.35 1.53
CA ALA A 82 3.37 24.77 1.29
C ALA A 82 2.48 25.42 0.22
N LEU A 83 1.96 24.63 -0.71
CA LEU A 83 1.03 25.05 -1.75
C LEU A 83 -0.44 24.95 -1.33
N ASN A 84 -0.74 24.49 -0.12
CA ASN A 84 -2.10 24.19 0.38
C ASN A 84 -2.86 23.21 -0.54
N GLN A 85 -2.19 22.21 -1.06
CA GLN A 85 -2.78 21.16 -1.90
C GLN A 85 -3.10 19.90 -1.11
N VAL A 86 -2.44 19.69 0.02
CA VAL A 86 -2.69 18.62 0.98
C VAL A 86 -2.58 19.18 2.41
N ASP A 87 -3.24 18.52 3.34
CA ASP A 87 -3.04 18.71 4.76
C ASP A 87 -1.77 17.98 5.23
N GLN A 88 -1.34 18.23 6.45
CA GLN A 88 -0.18 17.58 7.02
C GLN A 88 -0.49 16.16 7.48
N PHE A 89 0.36 15.20 7.12
CA PHE A 89 0.32 13.83 7.64
C PHE A 89 1.72 13.24 7.79
N ILE A 90 1.84 12.21 8.61
CA ILE A 90 3.09 11.48 8.86
C ILE A 90 3.35 10.51 7.70
N ILE A 91 4.61 10.39 7.24
CA ILE A 91 5.01 9.35 6.27
C ILE A 91 6.03 8.43 6.93
N VAL A 92 5.71 7.14 7.00
CA VAL A 92 6.56 6.09 7.56
C VAL A 92 7.09 5.20 6.43
N ARG A 93 8.41 5.01 6.39
CA ARG A 93 9.07 4.17 5.39
C ARG A 93 9.81 3.04 6.10
N PRO A 94 9.22 1.83 6.20
CA PRO A 94 9.85 0.69 6.83
C PRO A 94 10.96 0.07 5.96
N ASP A 95 11.88 -0.65 6.58
CA ASP A 95 12.83 -1.50 5.88
C ASP A 95 12.21 -2.85 5.54
N GLY A 96 12.06 -3.14 4.27
CA GLY A 96 11.63 -4.44 3.73
C GLY A 96 12.75 -5.12 2.95
N SER A 97 14.01 -4.69 3.13
CA SER A 97 15.16 -5.29 2.45
C SER A 97 15.61 -6.60 3.09
N THR A 98 16.16 -7.49 2.28
CA THR A 98 16.74 -8.76 2.72
C THR A 98 18.12 -8.96 2.10
N SER A 99 19.03 -9.64 2.79
CA SER A 99 20.35 -9.94 2.25
C SER A 99 20.55 -11.46 2.21
N PRO A 100 20.98 -12.05 1.09
CA PRO A 100 21.41 -11.41 -0.19
C PRO A 100 20.31 -11.21 -1.23
N TYR A 101 19.03 -11.40 -0.91
CA TYR A 101 17.91 -11.51 -1.83
C TYR A 101 17.26 -10.16 -2.20
N LEU A 102 17.73 -9.06 -1.63
CA LEU A 102 17.43 -7.66 -1.95
C LEU A 102 16.01 -7.16 -1.67
N GLY A 103 15.06 -8.04 -1.30
CA GLY A 103 13.70 -7.63 -0.98
C GLY A 103 12.89 -8.77 -0.38
N SER A 104 12.04 -8.44 0.59
CA SER A 104 11.18 -9.38 1.32
C SER A 104 9.83 -9.62 0.64
N PHE A 105 9.46 -8.78 -0.32
CA PHE A 105 8.11 -8.71 -0.89
C PHE A 105 7.04 -8.53 0.19
N TYR A 106 7.42 -7.98 1.35
CA TYR A 106 6.51 -7.74 2.47
C TYR A 106 5.64 -8.97 2.77
N THR A 107 6.28 -10.15 2.83
CA THR A 107 5.62 -11.46 2.93
C THR A 107 6.32 -12.30 3.99
N ASN A 108 5.55 -13.04 4.79
CA ASN A 108 6.09 -14.02 5.73
C ASN A 108 6.75 -15.16 4.94
N SER A 109 8.00 -15.45 5.22
CA SER A 109 8.78 -16.47 4.52
C SER A 109 9.68 -17.24 5.50
N ALA A 110 9.69 -18.55 5.35
CA ALA A 110 10.59 -19.40 6.12
C ALA A 110 12.09 -19.07 5.91
N LEU A 111 12.42 -18.36 4.82
CA LEU A 111 13.79 -17.97 4.49
C LEU A 111 14.15 -16.58 5.02
N TYR A 112 13.20 -15.63 4.98
CA TYR A 112 13.46 -14.22 5.29
C TYR A 112 13.01 -13.80 6.69
N GLY A 113 12.05 -14.52 7.27
CA GLY A 113 11.30 -14.11 8.45
C GLY A 113 9.94 -13.54 8.10
N ASP A 114 9.21 -13.11 9.11
CA ASP A 114 7.78 -12.76 9.02
C ASP A 114 7.60 -11.26 8.73
N PHE A 115 7.99 -10.84 7.51
CA PHE A 115 7.96 -9.42 7.09
C PHE A 115 6.56 -8.84 6.94
N GLU A 116 5.54 -9.65 6.67
CA GLU A 116 4.15 -9.21 6.68
C GLU A 116 3.73 -8.88 8.11
N ASP A 117 3.98 -9.77 9.06
CA ASP A 117 3.66 -9.57 10.48
C ASP A 117 4.46 -8.40 11.08
N TYR A 118 5.71 -8.21 10.67
CA TYR A 118 6.52 -7.06 11.05
C TYR A 118 5.85 -5.74 10.66
N ILE A 119 5.34 -5.60 9.44
CA ILE A 119 4.67 -4.37 9.01
C ILE A 119 3.35 -4.18 9.75
N ILE A 120 2.54 -5.23 9.83
CA ILE A 120 1.13 -5.14 10.27
C ILE A 120 1.01 -5.05 11.79
N TYR A 121 1.75 -5.88 12.51
CA TYR A 121 1.59 -5.97 13.97
C TYR A 121 2.66 -5.17 14.73
N ASP A 122 3.94 -5.29 14.33
CA ASP A 122 5.01 -4.68 15.11
C ASP A 122 5.18 -3.18 14.77
N LEU A 123 5.27 -2.85 13.47
CA LEU A 123 5.55 -1.47 13.06
C LEU A 123 4.37 -0.54 13.30
N ILE A 124 3.14 -0.92 12.93
CA ILE A 124 1.95 -0.08 13.12
C ILE A 124 1.77 0.21 14.60
N GLU A 125 1.80 -0.83 15.46
CA GLU A 125 1.68 -0.64 16.92
C GLU A 125 2.82 0.24 17.47
N HIS A 126 4.06 0.04 17.01
CA HIS A 126 5.19 0.87 17.42
C HIS A 126 5.00 2.34 17.05
N ILE A 127 4.57 2.63 15.83
CA ILE A 127 4.33 4.00 15.33
C ILE A 127 3.20 4.66 16.11
N ASP A 128 2.07 4.00 16.28
CA ASP A 128 0.91 4.54 17.00
C ASP A 128 1.22 4.78 18.51
N ASN A 129 2.08 3.96 19.11
CA ASN A 129 2.52 4.15 20.50
C ASN A 129 3.62 5.21 20.66
N THR A 130 4.33 5.56 19.58
CA THR A 130 5.51 6.46 19.66
C THR A 130 5.19 7.87 19.17
N TYR A 131 4.33 7.98 18.18
CA TYR A 131 4.00 9.25 17.53
C TYR A 131 2.52 9.57 17.68
N ARG A 132 2.16 10.83 17.48
CA ARG A 132 0.76 11.29 17.50
C ARG A 132 0.09 10.96 16.17
N THR A 133 -0.34 9.74 16.02
CA THR A 133 -1.11 9.23 14.89
C THR A 133 -2.58 9.16 15.23
N ILE A 134 -3.45 9.27 14.23
CA ILE A 134 -4.86 8.93 14.39
C ILE A 134 -4.98 7.42 14.15
N ASP A 135 -5.13 6.64 15.24
CA ASP A 135 -5.27 5.18 15.18
C ASP A 135 -6.67 4.80 14.70
N HIS A 136 -6.87 4.97 13.42
CA HIS A 136 -8.12 4.59 12.75
C HIS A 136 -7.86 4.36 11.25
N ARG A 137 -8.47 3.31 10.66
CA ARG A 137 -8.25 2.94 9.26
C ARG A 137 -8.44 4.07 8.25
N LEU A 138 -9.43 4.95 8.47
CA LEU A 138 -9.73 6.08 7.57
C LEU A 138 -8.65 7.18 7.58
N TYR A 139 -7.72 7.12 8.51
CA TYR A 139 -6.58 8.04 8.60
C TYR A 139 -5.25 7.31 8.41
N ARG A 140 -5.31 6.04 7.92
CA ARG A 140 -4.11 5.24 7.65
C ARG A 140 -4.13 4.77 6.20
N GLY A 141 -3.12 5.21 5.45
CA GLY A 141 -2.89 4.81 4.06
C GLY A 141 -1.67 3.92 3.91
N ILE A 142 -1.64 3.15 2.83
CA ILE A 142 -0.48 2.36 2.44
C ILE A 142 -0.16 2.59 0.97
N SER A 143 1.11 2.83 0.68
CA SER A 143 1.61 3.20 -0.66
C SER A 143 2.93 2.49 -0.94
N GLY A 144 3.34 2.44 -2.20
CA GLY A 144 4.68 1.96 -2.53
C GLY A 144 4.96 1.93 -4.01
N HIS A 145 6.25 1.73 -4.33
CA HIS A 145 6.72 1.65 -5.70
C HIS A 145 7.29 0.26 -6.01
N SER A 146 6.96 -0.29 -7.18
CA SER A 146 7.47 -1.58 -7.65
C SER A 146 7.12 -2.73 -6.68
N MET A 147 8.12 -3.40 -6.06
CA MET A 147 7.90 -4.34 -4.95
C MET A 147 7.05 -3.72 -3.83
N GLY A 148 7.23 -2.42 -3.55
CA GLY A 148 6.41 -1.70 -2.56
C GLY A 148 4.98 -1.49 -3.02
N GLY A 149 4.73 -1.23 -4.31
CA GLY A 149 3.39 -1.15 -4.90
C GLY A 149 2.64 -2.49 -4.84
N TYR A 150 3.36 -3.58 -5.09
CA TYR A 150 2.89 -4.93 -4.82
C TYR A 150 2.49 -5.11 -3.35
N GLY A 151 3.42 -4.80 -2.43
CA GLY A 151 3.20 -4.95 -1.00
C GLY A 151 2.04 -4.10 -0.50
N ALA A 152 1.94 -2.84 -0.94
CA ALA A 152 0.87 -1.92 -0.56
C ALA A 152 -0.51 -2.45 -0.98
N THR A 153 -0.65 -2.93 -2.21
CA THR A 153 -1.91 -3.49 -2.70
C THR A 153 -2.28 -4.77 -1.96
N LYS A 154 -1.32 -5.70 -1.81
CA LYS A 154 -1.55 -6.96 -1.08
C LYS A 154 -1.96 -6.70 0.37
N LEU A 155 -1.18 -5.89 1.10
CA LEU A 155 -1.42 -5.64 2.52
C LEU A 155 -2.68 -4.80 2.74
N GLY A 156 -2.91 -3.78 1.90
CA GLY A 156 -4.11 -2.95 2.00
C GLY A 156 -5.40 -3.77 1.85
N ILE A 157 -5.44 -4.74 0.91
CA ILE A 157 -6.61 -5.60 0.73
C ILE A 157 -6.75 -6.62 1.87
N LYS A 158 -5.65 -7.27 2.28
CA LYS A 158 -5.68 -8.27 3.36
C LYS A 158 -6.05 -7.68 4.71
N TYR A 159 -5.64 -6.45 4.96
CA TYR A 159 -5.81 -5.74 6.24
C TYR A 159 -6.62 -4.45 6.03
N TYR A 160 -7.74 -4.59 5.32
CA TYR A 160 -8.67 -3.50 5.03
C TYR A 160 -9.23 -2.83 6.28
N ASP A 161 -9.23 -3.52 7.41
CA ASP A 161 -9.58 -3.03 8.73
C ASP A 161 -8.54 -2.08 9.34
N LEU A 162 -7.30 -2.11 8.84
CA LEU A 162 -6.21 -1.21 9.25
C LEU A 162 -5.98 -0.04 8.29
N PHE A 163 -6.33 -0.19 6.99
CA PHE A 163 -6.07 0.81 5.96
C PHE A 163 -7.36 1.29 5.29
N GLY A 164 -7.48 2.59 5.03
CA GLY A 164 -8.58 3.19 4.27
C GLY A 164 -8.23 3.49 2.82
N SER A 165 -6.95 3.72 2.52
CA SER A 165 -6.50 4.07 1.17
C SER A 165 -5.22 3.33 0.78
N VAL A 166 -5.14 2.98 -0.52
CA VAL A 166 -4.06 2.17 -1.10
C VAL A 166 -3.56 2.83 -2.37
N SER A 167 -2.25 3.00 -2.52
CA SER A 167 -1.71 3.40 -3.81
C SER A 167 -0.55 2.51 -4.27
N SER A 168 -0.52 2.21 -5.58
CA SER A 168 0.50 1.39 -6.22
C SER A 168 1.13 2.13 -7.39
N HIS A 169 2.43 2.36 -7.29
CA HIS A 169 3.24 2.90 -8.38
C HIS A 169 4.01 1.75 -9.05
N SER A 170 3.68 1.43 -10.29
CA SER A 170 4.34 0.36 -11.08
C SER A 170 4.50 -0.95 -10.30
N GLY A 171 3.43 -1.42 -9.63
CA GLY A 171 3.44 -2.64 -8.82
C GLY A 171 3.20 -3.92 -9.62
N ALA A 172 3.74 -5.05 -9.14
CA ALA A 172 3.47 -6.38 -9.69
C ALA A 172 2.12 -6.91 -9.17
N LEU A 173 1.00 -6.54 -9.80
CA LEU A 173 -0.36 -6.74 -9.29
C LEU A 173 -1.07 -7.98 -9.81
N VAL A 174 -0.58 -8.58 -10.91
CA VAL A 174 -1.18 -9.75 -11.59
C VAL A 174 -0.06 -10.72 -11.94
N PHE A 175 0.07 -11.81 -11.20
CA PHE A 175 1.23 -12.70 -11.32
C PHE A 175 1.27 -13.47 -12.63
N ASP A 176 0.13 -13.69 -13.28
CA ASP A 176 0.13 -14.30 -14.61
C ASP A 176 0.95 -13.46 -15.63
N ASN A 177 1.01 -12.12 -15.46
CA ASN A 177 1.81 -11.21 -16.29
C ASN A 177 3.33 -11.25 -15.97
N LEU A 178 3.75 -11.84 -14.84
CA LEU A 178 5.18 -12.07 -14.57
C LEU A 178 5.84 -13.00 -15.59
N THR A 179 5.02 -13.76 -16.35
CA THR A 179 5.51 -14.60 -17.46
C THR A 179 6.14 -13.77 -18.59
N ASP A 180 5.78 -12.50 -18.72
CA ASP A 180 6.38 -11.58 -19.70
C ASP A 180 7.85 -11.28 -19.41
N LEU A 181 8.28 -11.45 -18.15
CA LEU A 181 9.68 -11.34 -17.74
C LEU A 181 10.55 -12.56 -18.09
N LEU A 182 9.95 -13.69 -18.49
CA LEU A 182 10.69 -14.94 -18.72
C LEU A 182 11.76 -14.84 -19.80
N PRO A 183 11.55 -14.16 -20.95
CA PRO A 183 12.61 -13.97 -21.94
C PRO A 183 13.83 -13.26 -21.36
N ASP A 184 13.61 -12.16 -20.62
CA ASP A 184 14.68 -11.39 -20.00
C ASP A 184 15.37 -12.18 -18.89
N LEU A 185 14.59 -12.92 -18.10
CA LEU A 185 15.12 -13.84 -17.09
C LEU A 185 16.09 -14.85 -17.73
N MET A 186 15.70 -15.46 -18.83
CA MET A 186 16.51 -16.46 -19.51
C MET A 186 17.78 -15.87 -20.09
N ASP A 187 17.73 -14.63 -20.59
CA ASP A 187 18.90 -13.91 -21.10
C ASP A 187 19.87 -13.49 -19.99
N GLU A 188 19.34 -13.12 -18.82
CA GLU A 188 20.13 -12.70 -17.66
C GLU A 188 20.69 -13.86 -16.85
N THR A 189 20.13 -15.07 -16.99
CA THR A 189 20.42 -16.22 -16.12
C THR A 189 21.49 -17.11 -16.73
N TRP A 190 22.44 -17.55 -15.92
CA TRP A 190 23.40 -18.56 -16.30
C TRP A 190 23.13 -19.88 -15.53
N TRP A 191 22.80 -20.93 -16.27
CA TRP A 191 22.65 -22.28 -15.75
C TRP A 191 23.96 -23.04 -15.88
N ASN A 192 24.54 -23.43 -14.76
CA ASN A 192 25.75 -24.22 -14.80
C ASN A 192 25.48 -25.65 -15.32
N PRO A 193 26.55 -26.43 -15.70
CA PRO A 193 26.38 -27.79 -16.22
C PRO A 193 25.70 -28.77 -15.26
N PHE A 194 25.51 -28.40 -14.01
CA PHE A 194 24.84 -29.18 -12.97
C PHE A 194 23.37 -28.77 -12.78
N GLY A 195 22.85 -27.88 -13.62
CA GLY A 195 21.47 -27.40 -13.52
C GLY A 195 21.22 -26.43 -12.37
N LEU A 196 22.27 -25.85 -11.78
CA LEU A 196 22.10 -24.86 -10.73
C LEU A 196 21.90 -23.48 -11.37
N PHE A 197 20.82 -22.81 -10.94
CA PHE A 197 20.57 -21.42 -11.27
C PHE A 197 21.64 -20.52 -10.64
N MET A 198 22.16 -19.59 -11.43
CA MET A 198 23.13 -18.60 -10.97
C MET A 198 22.57 -17.22 -11.32
N PRO A 199 22.03 -16.47 -10.35
CA PRO A 199 21.58 -15.10 -10.61
C PRO A 199 22.79 -14.29 -11.11
N THR A 200 22.57 -13.57 -12.20
CA THR A 200 23.59 -12.67 -12.77
C THR A 200 23.41 -11.26 -12.20
N ASN A 201 24.10 -10.27 -12.78
CA ASN A 201 23.90 -8.87 -12.40
C ASN A 201 22.65 -8.24 -13.06
N GLY A 202 21.79 -9.04 -13.70
CA GLY A 202 20.55 -8.59 -14.28
C GLY A 202 19.48 -8.39 -13.22
N LEU A 203 18.65 -7.35 -13.36
CA LEU A 203 17.66 -7.01 -12.34
C LEU A 203 16.49 -7.99 -12.36
N VAL A 204 16.09 -8.51 -13.52
CA VAL A 204 14.99 -9.48 -13.62
C VAL A 204 15.35 -10.80 -12.94
N SER A 205 16.57 -11.31 -13.16
CA SER A 205 17.03 -12.55 -12.52
C SER A 205 17.15 -12.40 -11.00
N LEU A 206 17.61 -11.23 -10.52
CA LEU A 206 17.67 -10.93 -9.08
C LEU A 206 16.28 -10.79 -8.47
N PHE A 207 15.36 -10.12 -9.18
CA PHE A 207 13.95 -9.98 -8.77
C PHE A 207 13.26 -11.35 -8.64
N MET A 208 13.33 -12.19 -9.68
CA MET A 208 12.74 -13.53 -9.65
C MET A 208 13.35 -14.42 -8.55
N PHE A 209 14.65 -14.27 -8.32
CA PHE A 209 15.34 -14.97 -7.24
C PHE A 209 14.88 -14.48 -5.85
N GLY A 210 14.77 -13.17 -5.64
CA GLY A 210 14.22 -12.60 -4.41
C GLY A 210 12.76 -13.00 -4.18
N ALA A 211 11.93 -12.94 -5.24
CA ALA A 211 10.53 -13.37 -5.19
C ALA A 211 10.40 -14.87 -4.85
N SER A 212 11.28 -15.73 -5.40
CA SER A 212 11.30 -17.16 -5.05
C SER A 212 11.61 -17.37 -3.57
N GLY A 213 12.47 -16.56 -2.97
CA GLY A 213 12.72 -16.60 -1.54
C GLY A 213 11.53 -16.19 -0.69
N ALA A 214 10.67 -15.29 -1.21
CA ALA A 214 9.44 -14.90 -0.55
C ALA A 214 8.32 -15.95 -0.71
N PHE A 215 8.14 -16.51 -1.91
CA PHE A 215 6.94 -17.27 -2.27
C PHE A 215 7.16 -18.78 -2.36
N SER A 216 8.39 -19.22 -2.63
CA SER A 216 8.75 -20.64 -2.74
C SER A 216 10.09 -20.95 -2.07
N PRO A 217 10.26 -20.60 -0.75
CA PRO A 217 11.46 -20.95 -0.03
C PRO A 217 11.60 -22.47 0.13
N ASN A 218 12.82 -22.99 -0.07
CA ASN A 218 13.14 -24.41 0.08
C ASN A 218 14.46 -24.57 0.85
N LEU A 219 14.37 -24.70 2.17
CA LEU A 219 15.53 -24.74 3.06
C LEU A 219 16.43 -25.97 2.86
N ASP A 220 15.97 -26.98 2.13
CA ASP A 220 16.73 -28.17 1.79
C ASP A 220 17.56 -28.01 0.50
N LEU A 221 17.31 -26.94 -0.29
CA LEU A 221 17.93 -26.72 -1.58
C LEU A 221 19.13 -25.76 -1.52
N LEU A 222 20.33 -26.31 -1.33
CA LEU A 222 21.58 -25.53 -1.37
C LEU A 222 21.96 -25.14 -2.81
N PRO A 223 22.59 -23.98 -3.03
CA PRO A 223 23.05 -23.01 -2.04
C PRO A 223 22.05 -21.88 -1.76
N TRP A 224 20.94 -21.81 -2.50
CA TRP A 224 20.07 -20.62 -2.55
C TRP A 224 18.79 -20.75 -1.76
N TYR A 225 18.46 -21.94 -1.26
CA TYR A 225 17.28 -22.21 -0.41
C TYR A 225 15.94 -21.76 -1.03
N VAL A 226 15.84 -21.80 -2.37
CA VAL A 226 14.63 -21.41 -3.12
C VAL A 226 14.33 -22.41 -4.23
N ASP A 227 13.07 -22.63 -4.52
CA ASP A 227 12.58 -23.23 -5.74
C ASP A 227 12.21 -22.14 -6.73
N LEU A 228 12.80 -22.19 -7.94
CA LEU A 228 12.43 -21.26 -9.01
C LEU A 228 11.15 -21.75 -9.70
N PRO A 229 10.26 -20.82 -10.12
CA PRO A 229 9.02 -21.17 -10.80
C PRO A 229 9.21 -21.63 -12.25
N VAL A 230 10.45 -21.63 -12.75
CA VAL A 230 10.81 -22.02 -14.11
C VAL A 230 12.00 -22.97 -14.13
N ASP A 231 12.07 -23.83 -15.14
CA ASP A 231 13.21 -24.70 -15.38
C ASP A 231 14.28 -24.02 -16.26
N TYR A 232 15.34 -24.74 -16.59
CA TYR A 232 16.45 -24.24 -17.40
C TYR A 232 16.10 -23.96 -18.88
N ASN A 233 14.92 -24.38 -19.36
CA ASN A 233 14.39 -24.05 -20.68
C ASN A 233 13.49 -22.81 -20.66
N GLY A 234 13.14 -22.31 -19.45
CA GLY A 234 12.14 -21.27 -19.29
C GLY A 234 10.71 -21.80 -19.20
N ASP A 235 10.52 -23.10 -19.07
CA ASP A 235 9.20 -23.70 -18.92
C ASP A 235 8.74 -23.56 -17.46
N ILE A 236 7.47 -23.20 -17.26
CA ILE A 236 6.89 -23.02 -15.92
C ILE A 236 6.82 -24.36 -15.19
N ILE A 237 7.33 -24.40 -13.97
CA ILE A 237 7.17 -25.51 -13.03
C ILE A 237 5.90 -25.27 -12.24
N GLN A 238 4.78 -25.86 -12.70
CA GLN A 238 3.44 -25.57 -12.18
C GLN A 238 3.34 -25.74 -10.65
N SER A 239 3.98 -26.78 -10.09
CA SER A 239 3.96 -27.02 -8.63
C SER A 239 4.62 -25.92 -7.80
N VAL A 240 5.58 -25.19 -8.39
CA VAL A 240 6.23 -24.02 -7.74
C VAL A 240 5.39 -22.77 -8.01
N TRP A 241 4.90 -22.61 -9.25
CA TRP A 241 4.02 -21.50 -9.62
C TRP A 241 2.75 -21.45 -8.76
N ASP A 242 2.19 -22.60 -8.44
CA ASP A 242 1.02 -22.71 -7.54
C ASP A 242 1.29 -22.21 -6.11
N LEU A 243 2.56 -22.21 -5.66
CA LEU A 243 2.95 -21.60 -4.36
C LEU A 243 2.93 -20.07 -4.40
N TRP A 244 3.12 -19.46 -5.58
CA TRP A 244 3.12 -18.03 -5.76
C TRP A 244 1.70 -17.46 -5.81
N MET A 245 0.74 -18.19 -6.34
CA MET A 245 -0.63 -17.72 -6.59
C MET A 245 -1.38 -17.17 -5.36
N PRO A 246 -1.19 -17.70 -4.13
CA PRO A 246 -1.79 -17.11 -2.94
C PRO A 246 -1.25 -15.72 -2.58
N HIS A 247 -0.16 -15.29 -3.21
CA HIS A 247 0.46 -13.99 -2.99
C HIS A 247 0.14 -12.98 -4.10
N ASP A 248 -0.59 -13.39 -5.14
CA ASP A 248 -1.03 -12.53 -6.25
C ASP A 248 -2.08 -11.53 -5.78
N PRO A 249 -1.83 -10.20 -5.86
CA PRO A 249 -2.78 -9.18 -5.42
C PRO A 249 -4.15 -9.26 -6.09
N GLN A 250 -4.22 -9.57 -7.40
CA GLN A 250 -5.50 -9.70 -8.08
C GLN A 250 -6.30 -10.90 -7.59
N ARG A 251 -5.66 -12.03 -7.28
CA ARG A 251 -6.33 -13.21 -6.72
C ARG A 251 -6.80 -12.94 -5.29
N ILE A 252 -5.97 -12.27 -4.48
CA ILE A 252 -6.37 -11.82 -3.14
C ILE A 252 -7.60 -10.90 -3.25
N ALA A 253 -7.60 -9.97 -4.19
CA ALA A 253 -8.74 -9.09 -4.45
C ALA A 253 -9.98 -9.87 -4.90
N GLN A 254 -9.84 -10.90 -5.76
CA GLN A 254 -10.94 -11.78 -6.17
C GLN A 254 -11.57 -12.53 -5.00
N ASP A 255 -10.76 -13.01 -4.07
CA ASP A 255 -11.22 -13.72 -2.87
C ASP A 255 -11.80 -12.75 -1.81
N SER A 256 -11.50 -11.46 -1.93
CA SER A 256 -11.86 -10.40 -1.00
C SER A 256 -12.78 -9.33 -1.60
N ILE A 257 -13.56 -9.66 -2.64
CA ILE A 257 -14.43 -8.69 -3.38
C ILE A 257 -15.29 -7.87 -2.41
N SER A 258 -15.70 -8.48 -1.30
CA SER A 258 -16.56 -7.86 -0.29
C SER A 258 -15.96 -6.63 0.36
N VAL A 259 -14.68 -6.59 0.56
CA VAL A 259 -14.01 -5.50 1.27
C VAL A 259 -13.41 -4.45 0.34
N LEU A 260 -13.34 -4.73 -0.97
CA LEU A 260 -12.77 -3.79 -1.92
C LEU A 260 -13.45 -2.42 -1.94
N PRO A 261 -14.79 -2.31 -1.80
CA PRO A 261 -15.47 -1.01 -1.72
C PRO A 261 -15.09 -0.16 -0.50
N LEU A 262 -14.41 -0.76 0.49
CA LEU A 262 -13.98 -0.04 1.70
C LEU A 262 -12.64 0.68 1.52
N LEU A 263 -11.97 0.49 0.39
CA LEU A 263 -10.64 1.01 0.12
C LEU A 263 -10.66 1.98 -1.04
N ASP A 264 -10.03 3.13 -0.87
CA ASP A 264 -9.75 4.06 -1.96
C ASP A 264 -8.46 3.62 -2.67
N TYR A 265 -8.53 3.45 -4.00
CA TYR A 265 -7.41 2.94 -4.79
C TYR A 265 -6.84 3.98 -5.74
N TYR A 266 -5.51 4.06 -5.77
CA TYR A 266 -4.76 4.79 -6.79
C TYR A 266 -3.74 3.86 -7.44
N LEU A 267 -3.73 3.82 -8.78
CA LEU A 267 -2.83 2.98 -9.56
C LEU A 267 -2.15 3.82 -10.64
N ASP A 268 -0.83 3.70 -10.78
CA ASP A 268 -0.14 4.26 -11.94
C ASP A 268 1.01 3.38 -12.44
N CYS A 269 1.32 3.55 -13.75
CA CYS A 269 2.47 2.92 -14.38
C CYS A 269 2.92 3.71 -15.62
N GLY A 270 4.19 3.56 -16.00
CA GLY A 270 4.71 4.09 -17.26
C GLY A 270 4.30 3.22 -18.46
N ASP A 271 3.97 3.85 -19.61
CA ASP A 271 3.60 3.15 -20.86
C ASP A 271 4.80 2.45 -21.56
N GLN A 272 5.99 2.59 -21.00
CA GLN A 272 7.24 1.99 -21.48
C GLN A 272 7.99 1.35 -20.29
N ASP A 273 7.25 0.85 -19.30
CA ASP A 273 7.85 0.19 -18.15
C ASP A 273 8.67 -1.02 -18.64
N GLU A 274 9.96 -1.01 -18.40
CA GLU A 274 10.93 -2.01 -18.89
C GLU A 274 10.75 -3.38 -18.21
N TYR A 275 9.90 -3.46 -17.19
CA TYR A 275 9.54 -4.70 -16.48
C TYR A 275 8.12 -5.14 -16.80
N TYR A 276 7.47 -4.54 -17.81
CA TYR A 276 6.11 -4.86 -18.26
C TYR A 276 5.02 -4.64 -17.21
N PHE A 277 5.28 -3.84 -16.16
CA PHE A 277 4.30 -3.59 -15.11
C PHE A 277 3.11 -2.73 -15.56
N GLU A 278 3.17 -2.14 -16.73
CA GLU A 278 2.00 -1.53 -17.37
C GLU A 278 0.86 -2.56 -17.53
N ALA A 279 1.17 -3.78 -18.00
CA ALA A 279 0.17 -4.85 -18.15
C ALA A 279 -0.48 -5.21 -16.81
N HIS A 280 0.30 -5.25 -15.71
CA HIS A 280 -0.24 -5.49 -14.38
C HIS A 280 -1.22 -4.39 -13.94
N ALA A 281 -0.86 -3.11 -14.16
CA ALA A 281 -1.72 -1.99 -13.82
C ALA A 281 -3.00 -1.98 -14.66
N MET A 282 -2.92 -2.27 -15.97
CA MET A 282 -4.06 -2.35 -16.87
C MET A 282 -5.04 -3.47 -16.48
N ASP A 283 -4.53 -4.66 -16.20
CA ASP A 283 -5.37 -5.81 -15.87
C ASP A 283 -6.01 -5.65 -14.48
N PHE A 284 -5.30 -5.09 -13.52
CA PHE A 284 -5.87 -4.81 -12.20
C PHE A 284 -6.92 -3.69 -12.26
N HIS A 285 -6.69 -2.63 -13.05
CA HIS A 285 -7.70 -1.62 -13.37
C HIS A 285 -8.95 -2.24 -13.99
N ALA A 286 -8.79 -3.05 -15.04
CA ALA A 286 -9.91 -3.72 -15.70
C ALA A 286 -10.67 -4.65 -14.74
N PHE A 287 -9.97 -5.29 -13.81
CA PHE A 287 -10.58 -6.08 -12.75
C PHE A 287 -11.45 -5.21 -11.84
N LEU A 288 -10.94 -4.08 -11.30
CA LEU A 288 -11.70 -3.17 -10.46
C LEU A 288 -12.93 -2.60 -11.21
N ASP A 289 -12.77 -2.20 -12.46
CA ASP A 289 -13.86 -1.72 -13.34
C ASP A 289 -14.96 -2.79 -13.52
N SER A 290 -14.58 -4.05 -13.61
CA SER A 290 -15.55 -5.16 -13.80
C SER A 290 -16.53 -5.31 -12.63
N PHE A 291 -16.16 -4.82 -11.45
CA PHE A 291 -16.98 -4.77 -10.24
C PHE A 291 -17.57 -3.39 -9.96
N ASN A 292 -17.38 -2.41 -10.85
CA ASN A 292 -17.76 -1.00 -10.70
C ASN A 292 -17.19 -0.36 -9.43
N LEU A 293 -15.96 -0.71 -9.08
CA LEU A 293 -15.24 -0.13 -7.95
C LEU A 293 -14.59 1.19 -8.38
N ASP A 294 -14.87 2.25 -7.66
CA ASP A 294 -14.27 3.56 -7.93
C ASP A 294 -12.77 3.53 -7.58
N HIS A 295 -11.93 4.07 -8.46
CA HIS A 295 -10.49 4.12 -8.28
C HIS A 295 -9.82 5.10 -9.24
N GLU A 296 -8.67 5.61 -8.87
CA GLU A 296 -7.84 6.43 -9.75
C GLU A 296 -6.83 5.55 -10.51
N TYR A 297 -6.79 5.71 -11.85
CA TYR A 297 -5.88 4.95 -12.70
C TYR A 297 -5.21 5.88 -13.72
N HIS A 298 -3.86 5.83 -13.76
CA HIS A 298 -3.05 6.71 -14.59
C HIS A 298 -1.93 5.96 -15.31
N ILE A 299 -1.97 5.92 -16.63
CA ILE A 299 -0.82 5.56 -17.47
C ILE A 299 -0.14 6.82 -17.97
N TYR A 300 1.14 6.96 -17.68
CA TYR A 300 1.93 8.10 -18.10
C TYR A 300 3.02 7.69 -19.11
N SER A 301 3.49 8.64 -19.94
CA SER A 301 4.54 8.34 -20.89
C SER A 301 5.90 8.28 -20.20
N GLY A 302 6.49 7.08 -20.14
CA GLY A 302 7.79 6.86 -19.52
C GLY A 302 8.06 5.43 -19.08
N TYR A 303 9.21 5.28 -18.45
CA TYR A 303 9.75 4.04 -17.93
C TYR A 303 9.43 3.87 -16.43
N HIS A 304 9.85 2.77 -15.83
CA HIS A 304 9.63 2.39 -14.44
C HIS A 304 9.89 3.51 -13.40
N TRP A 305 10.90 4.35 -13.66
CA TRP A 305 11.37 5.41 -12.76
C TRP A 305 11.06 6.83 -13.24
N THR A 306 10.36 6.96 -14.37
CA THR A 306 10.15 8.29 -14.98
C THR A 306 9.25 9.16 -14.11
N ASN A 307 9.71 10.40 -13.83
CA ASN A 307 8.97 11.42 -13.10
C ASN A 307 8.42 10.97 -11.73
N ILE A 308 9.16 10.13 -11.01
CA ILE A 308 8.69 9.47 -9.78
C ILE A 308 8.16 10.47 -8.73
N ASP A 309 8.83 11.63 -8.54
CA ASP A 309 8.38 12.66 -7.60
C ASP A 309 7.01 13.25 -7.99
N SER A 310 6.77 13.44 -9.29
CA SER A 310 5.45 13.91 -9.77
C SER A 310 4.37 12.84 -9.55
N ARG A 311 4.74 11.55 -9.62
CA ARG A 311 3.84 10.44 -9.34
C ARG A 311 3.47 10.41 -7.86
N TYR A 312 4.45 10.57 -6.99
CA TYR A 312 4.21 10.69 -5.56
C TYR A 312 3.28 11.86 -5.21
N ALA A 313 3.36 12.98 -5.94
CA ALA A 313 2.44 14.10 -5.71
C ALA A 313 0.98 13.71 -5.94
N PHE A 314 0.67 12.93 -6.99
CA PHE A 314 -0.70 12.47 -7.24
C PHE A 314 -1.19 11.52 -6.16
N SER A 315 -0.38 10.53 -5.77
CA SER A 315 -0.79 9.60 -4.70
C SER A 315 -0.90 10.27 -3.34
N LEU A 316 -0.05 11.25 -3.01
CA LEU A 316 -0.19 12.03 -1.77
C LEU A 316 -1.49 12.84 -1.74
N ILE A 317 -1.88 13.43 -2.88
CA ILE A 317 -3.18 14.12 -3.02
C ILE A 317 -4.34 13.11 -2.88
N HIS A 318 -4.23 11.95 -3.50
CA HIS A 318 -5.21 10.88 -3.36
C HIS A 318 -5.41 10.49 -1.91
N HIS A 319 -4.34 10.14 -1.19
CA HIS A 319 -4.42 9.77 0.23
C HIS A 319 -4.97 10.90 1.10
N ASN A 320 -4.56 12.16 0.84
CA ASN A 320 -5.11 13.32 1.53
C ASN A 320 -6.64 13.43 1.36
N ASN A 321 -7.14 13.20 0.16
CA ASN A 321 -8.57 13.24 -0.12
C ASN A 321 -9.34 12.08 0.53
N ALA A 322 -8.69 10.92 0.63
CA ALA A 322 -9.25 9.74 1.27
C ALA A 322 -9.24 9.82 2.81
N PHE A 323 -8.30 10.56 3.41
CA PHE A 323 -8.20 10.65 4.86
C PHE A 323 -9.43 11.33 5.48
N GLY A 324 -10.10 10.61 6.38
CA GLY A 324 -11.30 11.07 7.07
C GLY A 324 -12.57 11.06 6.22
N ASP A 325 -12.46 10.70 4.93
CA ASP A 325 -13.60 10.54 4.04
C ASP A 325 -13.87 9.03 3.85
N PRO A 326 -14.85 8.45 4.53
CA PRO A 326 -15.15 7.05 4.37
C PRO A 326 -15.69 6.80 2.96
N ALA A 327 -15.24 5.72 2.30
CA ALA A 327 -15.84 5.20 1.07
C ALA A 327 -17.33 4.88 1.26
N TYR A 328 -17.79 4.87 2.51
CA TYR A 328 -19.18 4.81 2.94
C TYR A 328 -19.37 5.67 4.20
N ILE A 329 -20.54 6.25 4.36
CA ILE A 329 -20.89 7.01 5.56
C ILE A 329 -21.43 6.03 6.59
N MET A 330 -20.75 5.91 7.73
CA MET A 330 -21.23 5.07 8.84
C MET A 330 -22.61 5.53 9.29
N GLY A 331 -23.57 4.59 9.27
CA GLY A 331 -24.97 4.88 9.59
C GLY A 331 -25.83 5.29 8.39
N ASP A 332 -25.26 5.51 7.20
CA ASP A 332 -25.99 5.70 5.94
C ASP A 332 -26.21 4.33 5.26
N LEU A 333 -27.21 3.61 5.71
CA LEU A 333 -27.46 2.24 5.19
C LEU A 333 -28.17 2.22 3.83
N ASN A 334 -28.78 3.30 3.44
CA ASN A 334 -29.49 3.39 2.16
C ASN A 334 -28.59 3.94 1.03
N GLY A 335 -27.40 4.49 1.36
CA GLY A 335 -26.42 5.00 0.40
C GLY A 335 -26.81 6.32 -0.25
N ASP A 336 -27.64 7.15 0.42
CA ASP A 336 -28.09 8.44 -0.11
C ASP A 336 -27.16 9.61 0.28
N GLY A 337 -26.09 9.34 1.02
CA GLY A 337 -25.09 10.33 1.46
C GLY A 337 -25.50 11.08 2.73
N MET A 338 -26.54 10.65 3.43
CA MET A 338 -27.02 11.30 4.67
C MET A 338 -27.49 10.28 5.69
N ILE A 339 -27.14 10.48 6.96
CA ILE A 339 -27.71 9.68 8.06
C ILE A 339 -29.09 10.24 8.40
N THR A 340 -30.14 9.46 8.16
CA THR A 340 -31.53 9.84 8.34
C THR A 340 -32.33 8.75 9.07
N PRO A 341 -33.58 9.02 9.53
CA PRO A 341 -34.42 7.96 10.05
C PRO A 341 -34.73 6.82 9.06
N MET A 342 -34.48 7.02 7.77
CA MET A 342 -34.62 5.93 6.78
C MET A 342 -33.55 4.86 6.96
N ASP A 343 -32.35 5.23 7.38
CA ASP A 343 -31.26 4.31 7.64
C ASP A 343 -31.55 3.43 8.84
N THR A 344 -32.09 4.02 9.91
CA THR A 344 -32.60 3.27 11.06
C THR A 344 -33.68 2.26 10.65
N MET A 345 -34.57 2.60 9.71
CA MET A 345 -35.57 1.66 9.19
C MET A 345 -34.96 0.55 8.37
N THR A 346 -33.93 0.89 7.57
CA THR A 346 -33.16 -0.08 6.77
C THR A 346 -32.45 -1.07 7.67
N GLU A 347 -31.81 -0.60 8.73
CA GLU A 347 -31.13 -1.43 9.71
C GLU A 347 -32.09 -2.38 10.45
N ILE A 348 -33.23 -1.89 10.91
CA ILE A 348 -34.26 -2.74 11.49
C ILE A 348 -34.67 -3.87 10.53
N GLN A 349 -34.76 -3.59 9.24
CA GLN A 349 -35.09 -4.62 8.24
C GLN A 349 -33.94 -5.64 8.08
N ILE A 350 -32.69 -5.21 8.11
CA ILE A 350 -31.52 -6.08 8.07
C ILE A 350 -31.53 -7.01 9.29
N ILE A 351 -31.63 -6.46 10.49
CA ILE A 351 -31.66 -7.23 11.75
C ILE A 351 -32.81 -8.22 11.77
N MET A 352 -34.03 -7.79 11.40
CA MET A 352 -35.22 -8.64 11.43
C MET A 352 -35.19 -9.76 10.39
N ASN A 353 -34.62 -9.54 9.25
CA ASN A 353 -34.57 -10.50 8.13
C ASN A 353 -33.29 -11.31 8.10
N ASN A 354 -32.27 -10.93 8.86
CA ASN A 354 -30.91 -11.46 8.79
C ASN A 354 -30.38 -11.52 7.34
N THR A 355 -30.59 -10.42 6.58
CA THR A 355 -30.29 -10.37 5.16
C THR A 355 -29.83 -8.96 4.80
N PHE A 356 -28.60 -8.85 4.32
CA PHE A 356 -28.05 -7.61 3.73
C PHE A 356 -28.53 -7.47 2.30
N TYR A 357 -28.92 -6.25 1.89
CA TYR A 357 -29.30 -5.98 0.51
C TYR A 357 -28.06 -5.86 -0.40
N ASN A 358 -26.97 -5.40 0.16
CA ASN A 358 -25.65 -5.34 -0.45
C ASN A 358 -24.61 -5.18 0.66
N MET A 359 -23.33 -5.20 0.29
CA MET A 359 -22.23 -5.12 1.24
C MET A 359 -22.03 -3.72 1.83
N TYR A 360 -22.37 -2.66 1.08
CA TYR A 360 -22.40 -1.31 1.60
C TYR A 360 -23.25 -1.24 2.89
N ASN A 361 -24.44 -1.85 2.88
CA ASN A 361 -25.31 -1.88 4.06
C ASN A 361 -24.67 -2.61 5.26
N SER A 362 -23.90 -3.67 5.00
CA SER A 362 -23.23 -4.42 6.06
C SER A 362 -22.21 -3.55 6.79
N TYR A 363 -21.40 -2.81 6.05
CA TYR A 363 -20.34 -1.98 6.65
C TYR A 363 -20.84 -0.64 7.17
N ALA A 364 -21.74 0.02 6.45
CA ALA A 364 -22.35 1.27 6.93
C ALA A 364 -23.21 1.07 8.18
N GLY A 365 -23.67 -0.16 8.41
CA GLY A 365 -24.49 -0.54 9.56
C GLY A 365 -23.71 -0.98 10.78
N ASP A 366 -22.50 -1.44 10.65
CA ASP A 366 -21.62 -1.89 11.76
C ASP A 366 -20.97 -0.67 12.43
N MET A 367 -21.71 -0.02 13.32
CA MET A 367 -21.33 1.25 13.95
C MET A 367 -20.30 1.10 15.06
N ASP A 368 -20.15 -0.09 15.62
CA ASP A 368 -19.20 -0.38 16.71
C ASP A 368 -18.00 -1.24 16.26
N TYR A 369 -17.91 -1.54 14.93
CA TYR A 369 -16.82 -2.28 14.29
C TYR A 369 -16.59 -3.70 14.84
N ASN A 370 -17.68 -4.38 15.21
CA ASN A 370 -17.60 -5.74 15.74
C ASN A 370 -17.86 -6.85 14.68
N ASP A 371 -18.01 -6.48 13.40
CA ASP A 371 -18.32 -7.32 12.24
C ASP A 371 -19.76 -7.91 12.25
N GLU A 372 -20.64 -7.42 13.13
CA GLU A 372 -22.05 -7.81 13.20
C GLU A 372 -22.94 -6.57 13.17
N VAL A 373 -23.97 -6.53 12.34
CA VAL A 373 -25.00 -5.48 12.39
C VAL A 373 -26.12 -5.93 13.28
N ASP A 374 -26.22 -5.33 14.48
CA ASP A 374 -27.16 -5.73 15.51
C ASP A 374 -27.87 -4.55 16.20
N ILE A 375 -28.53 -4.83 17.32
CA ILE A 375 -29.29 -3.81 18.06
C ILE A 375 -28.39 -2.72 18.67
N MET A 376 -27.10 -2.97 18.85
CA MET A 376 -26.18 -1.98 19.42
C MET A 376 -25.85 -0.91 18.38
N ASP A 377 -25.69 -1.29 17.11
CA ASP A 377 -25.49 -0.39 15.99
C ASP A 377 -26.72 0.50 15.78
N LEU A 378 -27.90 -0.09 15.82
CA LEU A 378 -29.18 0.64 15.75
C LEU A 378 -29.26 1.74 16.83
N LEU A 379 -28.74 1.47 18.01
CA LEU A 379 -28.71 2.46 19.08
C LEU A 379 -27.71 3.57 18.79
N LEU A 380 -26.53 3.24 18.22
CA LEU A 380 -25.50 4.19 17.84
C LEU A 380 -25.97 5.10 16.69
N ILE A 381 -26.65 4.57 15.68
CA ILE A 381 -27.27 5.38 14.61
C ILE A 381 -28.34 6.31 15.20
N SER A 382 -29.18 5.79 16.05
CA SER A 382 -30.24 6.57 16.71
C SER A 382 -29.66 7.70 17.57
N ASP A 383 -28.56 7.47 18.25
CA ASP A 383 -27.88 8.48 19.07
C ASP A 383 -27.24 9.56 18.17
N ASN A 384 -26.65 9.20 17.03
CA ASN A 384 -26.14 10.16 16.06
C ASN A 384 -27.23 11.05 15.47
N LEU A 385 -28.43 10.51 15.21
CA LEU A 385 -29.59 11.31 14.78
C LEU A 385 -30.03 12.32 15.83
N ASN A 386 -29.88 12.00 17.12
CA ASN A 386 -30.24 12.90 18.23
C ASN A 386 -29.20 14.02 18.45
N LEU A 387 -27.95 13.88 17.95
CA LEU A 387 -26.89 14.89 18.05
C LEU A 387 -26.99 15.96 16.94
N ILE A 388 -27.77 15.72 15.90
CA ILE A 388 -27.97 16.62 14.75
C ILE A 388 -29.11 17.64 15.02
N HIS A 389 -29.79 17.58 16.15
CA HIS A 389 -30.83 18.49 16.64
C HIS A 389 -30.35 19.28 17.86
#